data_12e8ed3d5299d13e19f9581e5fd847f7
#
_entry.id   12e8ed3d5299d13e19f9581e5fd847f7
#
_cell.length_a   1.000
_cell.length_b   1.000
_cell.length_c   1.000
_cell.angle_alpha   90.00
_cell.angle_beta   90.00
_cell.angle_gamma   90.00
#
_symmetry.space_group_name_H-M   'P 1'
#
loop_
_entity.id
_entity.type
_entity.pdbx_description
1 polymer ?
#
loop_
_entity_poly.entity_id
_entity_poly.type
_entity_poly.pdbx_seq_one_letter_code
_entity_poly.pdbx_strand_id
1 'polypeptide(L)'
;MIRIWEQLQFLRPGWTDLVEILIVAFLMYRILVVIQRTRAMQILLGVVLLASVYGLARLLDLILVRTLLEAGFQYGAIAALVVFQPELRAALARLGRNRMIRAFQRLEGTRVVEEVIDATERLARARHGAIIALEQKASLEEYAMTGSAVDAPVSAEMLVTIFTPYSPLHDGAVLIAGDRIRCAGAILPLTQSPVKDRSLGTRHRAALGLSEETDAIVIVVSEESSQVAVAHGGTLERDVSSDRLRAIVSGVVTEERLAAEATVLSAGEDEAFSSR
;
A
#
# COMPACT_ATOMS: atom_id res chain seq x y z
N MET A 1 -35.26 -29.84 -41.72
CA MET A 1 -35.44 -29.88 -40.24
C MET A 1 -34.46 -30.79 -39.50
N ILE A 2 -33.74 -31.69 -40.13
CA ILE A 2 -32.86 -32.69 -39.48
C ILE A 2 -31.49 -32.06 -39.08
N ARG A 3 -30.99 -31.04 -39.77
CA ARG A 3 -29.68 -30.39 -39.47
C ARG A 3 -29.61 -29.57 -38.21
N ILE A 4 -30.74 -29.10 -37.69
CA ILE A 4 -30.79 -28.26 -36.47
C ILE A 4 -30.68 -29.16 -35.21
N TRP A 5 -31.16 -30.37 -35.25
CA TRP A 5 -31.07 -31.34 -34.13
C TRP A 5 -29.69 -31.90 -33.91
N GLU A 6 -28.89 -32.11 -34.97
CA GLU A 6 -27.47 -32.51 -34.85
C GLU A 6 -26.56 -31.43 -34.27
N GLN A 7 -26.87 -30.15 -34.53
CA GLN A 7 -26.13 -29.04 -33.94
C GLN A 7 -26.50 -28.82 -32.44
N LEU A 8 -27.68 -29.28 -31.99
CA LEU A 8 -28.07 -29.21 -30.60
C LEU A 8 -27.50 -30.34 -29.73
N GLN A 9 -27.03 -31.43 -30.31
CA GLN A 9 -26.36 -32.49 -29.57
C GLN A 9 -24.94 -32.07 -29.08
N PHE A 10 -24.32 -31.08 -29.73
CA PHE A 10 -23.08 -30.47 -29.28
C PHE A 10 -23.24 -29.61 -28.00
N LEU A 11 -24.49 -29.31 -27.61
CA LEU A 11 -24.85 -28.51 -26.43
C LEU A 11 -25.24 -29.36 -25.20
N ARG A 12 -24.87 -30.65 -25.16
CA ARG A 12 -24.96 -31.42 -23.91
C ARG A 12 -23.69 -31.14 -23.10
N PRO A 13 -23.70 -30.25 -22.11
CA PRO A 13 -22.52 -29.97 -21.33
C PRO A 13 -22.11 -31.25 -20.60
N GLY A 14 -20.93 -31.74 -20.90
CA GLY A 14 -20.29 -32.77 -20.13
C GLY A 14 -19.87 -32.22 -18.73
N TRP A 15 -19.52 -33.07 -17.82
CA TRP A 15 -19.00 -32.66 -16.52
C TRP A 15 -17.77 -31.75 -16.64
N THR A 16 -16.94 -31.96 -17.65
CA THR A 16 -15.78 -31.11 -17.99
C THR A 16 -16.20 -29.71 -18.40
N ASP A 17 -17.23 -29.57 -19.24
CA ASP A 17 -17.73 -28.29 -19.71
C ASP A 17 -18.33 -27.47 -18.56
N LEU A 18 -18.98 -28.14 -17.60
CA LEU A 18 -19.54 -27.51 -16.41
C LEU A 18 -18.43 -26.95 -15.50
N VAL A 19 -17.34 -27.70 -15.35
CA VAL A 19 -16.16 -27.25 -14.59
C VAL A 19 -15.46 -26.09 -15.31
N GLU A 20 -15.33 -26.14 -16.63
CA GLU A 20 -14.74 -25.04 -17.42
C GLU A 20 -15.58 -23.77 -17.32
N ILE A 21 -16.89 -23.88 -17.47
CA ILE A 21 -17.83 -22.74 -17.31
C ILE A 21 -17.69 -22.15 -15.90
N LEU A 22 -17.59 -22.98 -14.86
CA LEU A 22 -17.49 -22.54 -13.48
C LEU A 22 -16.16 -21.83 -13.21
N ILE A 23 -15.07 -22.35 -13.76
CA ILE A 23 -13.72 -21.73 -13.67
C ILE A 23 -13.73 -20.37 -14.39
N VAL A 24 -14.26 -20.33 -15.63
CA VAL A 24 -14.34 -19.08 -16.40
C VAL A 24 -15.25 -18.05 -15.71
N ALA A 25 -16.41 -18.47 -15.20
CA ALA A 25 -17.32 -17.62 -14.46
C ALA A 25 -16.69 -17.07 -13.17
N PHE A 26 -15.97 -17.91 -12.41
CA PHE A 26 -15.24 -17.51 -11.22
C PHE A 26 -14.12 -16.52 -11.54
N LEU A 27 -13.36 -16.79 -12.60
CA LEU A 27 -12.27 -15.91 -13.04
C LEU A 27 -12.82 -14.55 -13.48
N MET A 28 -13.91 -14.55 -14.28
CA MET A 28 -14.60 -13.33 -14.70
C MET A 28 -15.18 -12.56 -13.52
N TYR A 29 -15.83 -13.24 -12.57
CA TYR A 29 -16.32 -12.62 -11.35
C TYR A 29 -15.19 -11.95 -10.56
N ARG A 30 -14.05 -12.62 -10.38
CA ARG A 30 -12.87 -12.06 -9.70
C ARG A 30 -12.32 -10.83 -10.43
N ILE A 31 -12.22 -10.90 -11.75
CA ILE A 31 -11.79 -9.77 -12.58
C ILE A 31 -12.77 -8.59 -12.43
N LEU A 32 -14.07 -8.83 -12.53
CA LEU A 32 -15.08 -7.79 -12.39
C LEU A 32 -15.09 -7.14 -11.00
N VAL A 33 -14.95 -7.92 -9.93
CA VAL A 33 -14.89 -7.40 -8.55
C VAL A 33 -13.66 -6.51 -8.34
N VAL A 34 -12.50 -6.88 -8.91
CA VAL A 34 -11.27 -6.07 -8.83
C VAL A 34 -11.39 -4.77 -9.61
N ILE A 35 -12.12 -4.77 -10.73
CA ILE A 35 -12.29 -3.63 -11.62
C ILE A 35 -13.34 -2.63 -11.12
N GLN A 36 -14.33 -3.06 -10.32
CA GLN A 36 -15.50 -2.24 -9.91
C GLN A 36 -15.17 -0.90 -9.21
N ARG A 37 -13.97 -0.70 -8.70
CA ARG A 37 -13.56 0.54 -7.99
C ARG A 37 -12.56 1.40 -8.77
N THR A 38 -12.32 1.12 -10.06
CA THR A 38 -11.28 1.80 -10.82
C THR A 38 -11.84 2.50 -12.07
N ARG A 39 -11.06 3.45 -12.62
CA ARG A 39 -11.32 4.09 -13.93
C ARG A 39 -11.47 3.05 -15.08
N ALA A 40 -10.90 1.86 -14.89
CA ALA A 40 -11.03 0.75 -15.83
C ALA A 40 -12.49 0.29 -16.05
N MET A 41 -13.39 0.45 -15.06
CA MET A 41 -14.82 0.13 -15.23
C MET A 41 -15.50 1.04 -16.25
N GLN A 42 -15.18 2.32 -16.26
CA GLN A 42 -15.76 3.27 -17.24
C GLN A 42 -15.33 2.91 -18.66
N ILE A 43 -14.07 2.53 -18.83
CA ILE A 43 -13.53 2.10 -20.11
C ILE A 43 -14.17 0.78 -20.56
N LEU A 44 -14.31 -0.19 -19.65
CA LEU A 44 -14.96 -1.47 -19.94
C LEU A 44 -16.41 -1.27 -20.39
N LEU A 45 -17.19 -0.42 -19.70
CA LEU A 45 -18.55 -0.07 -20.10
C LEU A 45 -18.59 0.57 -21.48
N GLY A 46 -17.63 1.46 -21.79
CA GLY A 46 -17.50 2.06 -23.12
C GLY A 46 -17.24 1.03 -24.23
N VAL A 47 -16.37 0.07 -23.96
CA VAL A 47 -16.04 -1.02 -24.91
C VAL A 47 -17.26 -1.94 -25.09
N VAL A 48 -17.96 -2.31 -24.03
CA VAL A 48 -19.17 -3.14 -24.09
C VAL A 48 -20.28 -2.42 -24.86
N LEU A 49 -20.45 -1.12 -24.65
CA LEU A 49 -21.42 -0.30 -25.41
C LEU A 49 -21.08 -0.30 -26.90
N LEU A 50 -19.84 -0.04 -27.27
CA LEU A 50 -19.37 -0.07 -28.66
C LEU A 50 -19.56 -1.45 -29.31
N ALA A 51 -19.24 -2.52 -28.58
CA ALA A 51 -19.47 -3.90 -29.05
C ALA A 51 -20.96 -4.20 -29.25
N SER A 52 -21.83 -3.68 -28.39
CA SER A 52 -23.27 -3.81 -28.53
C SER A 52 -23.82 -3.07 -29.75
N VAL A 53 -23.31 -1.84 -30.00
CA VAL A 53 -23.66 -1.06 -31.19
C VAL A 53 -23.17 -1.77 -32.48
N TYR A 54 -21.97 -2.36 -32.44
CA TYR A 54 -21.47 -3.15 -33.57
C TYR A 54 -22.34 -4.38 -33.85
N GLY A 55 -22.73 -5.12 -32.79
CA GLY A 55 -23.64 -6.26 -32.92
C GLY A 55 -24.99 -5.86 -33.53
N LEU A 56 -25.55 -4.74 -33.09
CA LEU A 56 -26.81 -4.21 -33.61
C LEU A 56 -26.67 -3.74 -35.08
N ALA A 57 -25.57 -3.05 -35.40
CA ALA A 57 -25.28 -2.63 -36.78
C ALA A 57 -25.15 -3.83 -37.74
N ARG A 58 -24.62 -4.95 -37.25
CA ARG A 58 -24.50 -6.20 -38.02
C ARG A 58 -25.89 -6.88 -38.21
N LEU A 59 -26.74 -6.84 -37.20
CA LEU A 59 -28.11 -7.41 -37.28
C LEU A 59 -29.04 -6.62 -38.22
N LEU A 60 -28.84 -5.29 -38.29
CA LEU A 60 -29.61 -4.39 -39.12
C LEU A 60 -28.97 -4.10 -40.49
N ASP A 61 -27.91 -4.80 -40.87
CA ASP A 61 -27.12 -4.63 -42.09
C ASP A 61 -26.70 -3.16 -42.41
N LEU A 62 -26.37 -2.41 -41.34
CA LEU A 62 -25.92 -1.03 -41.44
C LEU A 62 -24.44 -0.97 -41.85
N ILE A 63 -24.19 -1.02 -43.19
CA ILE A 63 -22.87 -1.15 -43.78
C ILE A 63 -21.93 -0.02 -43.32
N LEU A 64 -22.40 1.25 -43.35
CA LEU A 64 -21.59 2.41 -43.00
C LEU A 64 -21.13 2.38 -41.52
N VAL A 65 -22.06 2.11 -40.62
CA VAL A 65 -21.78 2.05 -39.17
C VAL A 65 -20.83 0.89 -38.86
N ARG A 66 -21.05 -0.26 -39.47
CA ARG A 66 -20.19 -1.43 -39.34
C ARG A 66 -18.75 -1.14 -39.76
N THR A 67 -18.57 -0.57 -40.98
CA THR A 67 -17.22 -0.25 -41.53
C THR A 67 -16.50 0.77 -40.64
N LEU A 68 -17.22 1.79 -40.14
CA LEU A 68 -16.64 2.79 -39.23
C LEU A 68 -16.17 2.18 -37.92
N LEU A 69 -17.01 1.30 -37.33
CA LEU A 69 -16.68 0.62 -36.07
C LEU A 69 -15.54 -0.39 -36.25
N GLU A 70 -15.48 -1.14 -37.34
CA GLU A 70 -14.39 -2.06 -37.66
C GLU A 70 -13.04 -1.29 -37.78
N ALA A 71 -13.02 -0.15 -38.48
CA ALA A 71 -11.83 0.70 -38.51
C ALA A 71 -11.49 1.25 -37.13
N GLY A 72 -12.51 1.70 -36.36
CA GLY A 72 -12.33 2.17 -34.98
C GLY A 72 -11.75 1.10 -34.04
N PHE A 73 -12.20 -0.15 -34.12
CA PHE A 73 -11.64 -1.24 -33.32
C PHE A 73 -10.22 -1.59 -33.77
N GLN A 74 -9.94 -1.61 -35.06
CA GLN A 74 -8.62 -1.94 -35.57
C GLN A 74 -7.55 -0.94 -35.13
N TYR A 75 -7.81 0.35 -35.28
CA TYR A 75 -6.88 1.41 -34.88
C TYR A 75 -6.96 1.71 -33.38
N GLY A 76 -8.14 1.56 -32.79
CA GLY A 76 -8.36 1.74 -31.36
C GLY A 76 -7.61 0.75 -30.49
N ALA A 77 -7.41 -0.49 -30.95
CA ALA A 77 -6.61 -1.48 -30.26
C ALA A 77 -5.12 -1.05 -30.13
N ILE A 78 -4.57 -0.47 -31.19
CA ILE A 78 -3.19 0.04 -31.19
C ILE A 78 -3.10 1.27 -30.27
N ALA A 79 -4.06 2.20 -30.39
CA ALA A 79 -4.10 3.38 -29.53
C ALA A 79 -4.26 2.99 -28.04
N ALA A 80 -5.11 2.02 -27.75
CA ALA A 80 -5.28 1.50 -26.39
C ALA A 80 -3.97 0.92 -25.84
N LEU A 81 -3.23 0.13 -26.61
CA LEU A 81 -1.94 -0.42 -26.19
C LEU A 81 -0.95 0.68 -25.80
N VAL A 82 -0.89 1.76 -26.57
CA VAL A 82 -0.02 2.90 -26.28
C VAL A 82 -0.47 3.66 -25.03
N VAL A 83 -1.77 3.91 -24.91
CA VAL A 83 -2.34 4.62 -23.73
C VAL A 83 -2.19 3.82 -22.45
N PHE A 84 -2.37 2.49 -22.51
CA PHE A 84 -2.25 1.60 -21.35
C PHE A 84 -0.83 1.07 -21.11
N GLN A 85 0.17 1.51 -21.86
CA GLN A 85 1.55 1.10 -21.68
C GLN A 85 2.05 1.31 -20.23
N PRO A 86 1.82 2.47 -19.56
CA PRO A 86 2.25 2.67 -18.17
C PRO A 86 1.55 1.73 -17.20
N GLU A 87 0.24 1.46 -17.38
CA GLU A 87 -0.53 0.56 -16.53
C GLU A 87 -0.07 -0.90 -16.70
N LEU A 88 0.19 -1.33 -17.94
CA LEU A 88 0.74 -2.66 -18.21
C LEU A 88 2.13 -2.83 -17.60
N ARG A 89 2.99 -1.81 -17.69
CA ARG A 89 4.30 -1.82 -17.05
C ARG A 89 4.17 -1.94 -15.54
N ALA A 90 3.26 -1.17 -14.91
CA ALA A 90 3.00 -1.23 -13.47
C ALA A 90 2.43 -2.59 -13.04
N ALA A 91 1.51 -3.17 -13.82
CA ALA A 91 0.93 -4.49 -13.56
C ALA A 91 1.99 -5.61 -13.66
N LEU A 92 2.83 -5.60 -14.70
CA LEU A 92 3.92 -6.56 -14.88
C LEU A 92 4.97 -6.42 -13.77
N ALA A 93 5.31 -5.19 -13.37
CA ALA A 93 6.22 -4.95 -12.25
C ALA A 93 5.66 -5.48 -10.92
N ARG A 94 4.33 -5.40 -10.69
CA ARG A 94 3.66 -5.99 -9.52
C ARG A 94 3.66 -7.52 -9.56
N LEU A 95 3.43 -8.12 -10.73
CA LEU A 95 3.45 -9.59 -10.90
C LEU A 95 4.86 -10.16 -10.69
N GLY A 96 5.90 -9.48 -11.21
CA GLY A 96 7.29 -9.89 -11.02
C GLY A 96 7.75 -9.83 -9.56
N ARG A 97 7.20 -8.91 -8.76
CA ARG A 97 7.56 -8.70 -7.35
C ARG A 97 7.03 -9.77 -6.40
N ASN A 98 5.99 -10.52 -6.75
CA ASN A 98 5.17 -11.22 -5.76
C ASN A 98 5.56 -12.66 -5.40
N ARG A 99 6.49 -13.34 -6.03
CA ARG A 99 6.73 -14.76 -5.73
C ARG A 99 8.16 -15.18 -5.41
N MET A 100 9.17 -14.62 -6.07
CA MET A 100 10.57 -14.95 -5.77
C MET A 100 11.20 -14.04 -4.71
N ILE A 101 10.74 -12.80 -4.62
CA ILE A 101 11.30 -11.77 -3.74
C ILE A 101 10.88 -11.98 -2.27
N ARG A 102 9.71 -12.54 -1.98
CA ARG A 102 9.25 -12.74 -0.59
C ARG A 102 10.13 -13.68 0.25
N ALA A 103 10.77 -14.68 -0.34
CA ALA A 103 11.67 -15.55 0.40
C ALA A 103 13.01 -14.85 0.71
N PHE A 104 13.50 -14.00 -0.20
CA PHE A 104 14.70 -13.20 -0.03
C PHE A 104 14.44 -12.02 0.93
N GLN A 105 13.30 -11.34 0.79
CA GLN A 105 12.88 -10.23 1.64
C GLN A 105 12.69 -10.60 3.12
N ARG A 106 12.39 -11.86 3.45
CA ARG A 106 12.29 -12.28 4.86
C ARG A 106 13.64 -12.25 5.60
N LEU A 107 14.74 -12.59 4.93
CA LEU A 107 16.07 -12.53 5.53
C LEU A 107 16.60 -11.09 5.59
N GLU A 108 16.34 -10.30 4.55
CA GLU A 108 16.71 -8.87 4.49
C GLU A 108 15.83 -8.03 5.44
N GLY A 109 14.54 -8.33 5.53
CA GLY A 109 13.63 -7.66 6.46
C GLY A 109 14.04 -7.77 7.91
N THR A 110 14.52 -8.94 8.35
CA THR A 110 15.01 -9.12 9.72
C THR A 110 16.24 -8.26 10.01
N ARG A 111 17.16 -8.12 9.05
CA ARG A 111 18.32 -7.26 9.17
C ARG A 111 17.93 -5.79 9.28
N VAL A 112 17.05 -5.31 8.41
CA VAL A 112 16.56 -3.92 8.44
C VAL A 112 15.91 -3.60 9.78
N VAL A 113 15.09 -4.51 10.30
CA VAL A 113 14.44 -4.37 11.62
C VAL A 113 15.47 -4.16 12.71
N GLU A 114 16.52 -5.01 12.78
CA GLU A 114 17.56 -4.89 13.81
C GLU A 114 18.39 -3.60 13.67
N GLU A 115 18.71 -3.19 12.43
CA GLU A 115 19.42 -1.93 12.17
C GLU A 115 18.59 -0.70 12.61
N VAL A 116 17.28 -0.71 12.35
CA VAL A 116 16.38 0.37 12.78
C VAL A 116 16.25 0.41 14.30
N ILE A 117 16.13 -0.76 14.96
CA ILE A 117 16.04 -0.83 16.43
C ILE A 117 17.34 -0.33 17.07
N ASP A 118 18.49 -0.80 16.61
CA ASP A 118 19.79 -0.37 17.13
C ASP A 118 19.97 1.15 16.94
N ALA A 119 19.62 1.69 15.76
CA ALA A 119 19.64 3.14 15.53
C ALA A 119 18.73 3.89 16.52
N THR A 120 17.51 3.40 16.71
CA THR A 120 16.51 4.02 17.60
C THR A 120 16.99 4.05 19.04
N GLU A 121 17.61 2.96 19.53
CA GLU A 121 18.18 2.89 20.86
C GLU A 121 19.38 3.83 21.05
N ARG A 122 20.27 3.91 20.05
CA ARG A 122 21.41 4.83 20.08
C ARG A 122 20.97 6.29 20.09
N LEU A 123 19.98 6.64 19.25
CA LEU A 123 19.41 7.98 19.18
C LEU A 123 18.71 8.36 20.48
N ALA A 124 17.93 7.45 21.09
CA ALA A 124 17.27 7.67 22.38
C ALA A 124 18.29 7.90 23.49
N ARG A 125 19.35 7.09 23.57
CA ARG A 125 20.46 7.25 24.53
C ARG A 125 21.21 8.58 24.36
N ALA A 126 21.40 9.01 23.09
CA ALA A 126 22.06 10.27 22.78
C ALA A 126 21.13 11.49 22.90
N ARG A 127 19.83 11.30 23.16
CA ARG A 127 18.80 12.36 23.16
C ARG A 127 18.72 13.08 21.82
N HIS A 128 18.93 12.39 20.74
CA HIS A 128 18.75 12.92 19.40
C HIS A 128 17.34 12.63 18.92
N GLY A 129 16.59 13.69 18.58
CA GLY A 129 15.25 13.56 18.02
C GLY A 129 15.31 12.96 16.65
N ALA A 130 14.43 11.98 16.37
CA ALA A 130 14.38 11.33 15.07
C ALA A 130 12.94 11.01 14.68
N ILE A 131 12.70 10.92 13.37
CA ILE A 131 11.45 10.42 12.78
C ILE A 131 11.79 9.53 11.59
N ILE A 132 11.46 8.24 11.68
CA ILE A 132 11.78 7.21 10.70
C ILE A 132 10.47 6.59 10.23
N ALA A 133 10.14 6.72 8.94
CA ALA A 133 8.95 6.15 8.34
C ALA A 133 9.33 4.93 7.49
N LEU A 134 8.70 3.80 7.79
CA LEU A 134 8.85 2.54 7.08
C LEU A 134 7.69 2.36 6.10
N GLU A 135 8.00 2.38 4.80
CA GLU A 135 7.03 2.15 3.73
C GLU A 135 6.48 0.73 3.82
N GLN A 136 5.15 0.59 3.73
CA GLN A 136 4.46 -0.70 3.71
C GLN A 136 3.88 -0.98 2.31
N LYS A 137 2.56 -0.97 2.17
CA LYS A 137 1.87 -1.20 0.89
C LYS A 137 1.66 0.10 0.12
N ALA A 138 1.36 1.19 0.84
CA ALA A 138 1.22 2.52 0.26
C ALA A 138 2.61 3.11 -0.01
N SER A 139 2.81 3.64 -1.22
CA SER A 139 4.08 4.28 -1.59
C SER A 139 4.23 5.63 -0.90
N LEU A 140 5.41 5.88 -0.34
CA LEU A 140 5.79 7.16 0.26
C LEU A 140 6.56 8.07 -0.72
N GLU A 141 6.53 7.80 -2.02
CA GLU A 141 7.28 8.55 -3.03
C GLU A 141 6.94 10.04 -3.06
N GLU A 142 5.67 10.39 -2.82
CA GLU A 142 5.22 11.78 -2.75
C GLU A 142 5.95 12.56 -1.65
N TYR A 143 6.12 11.95 -0.48
CA TYR A 143 6.85 12.56 0.63
C TYR A 143 8.37 12.50 0.41
N ALA A 144 8.88 11.45 -0.26
CA ALA A 144 10.29 11.31 -0.57
C ALA A 144 10.80 12.45 -1.47
N MET A 145 9.95 12.96 -2.37
CA MET A 145 10.28 14.09 -3.24
C MET A 145 10.49 15.41 -2.48
N THR A 146 10.03 15.54 -1.24
CA THR A 146 10.23 16.72 -0.41
C THR A 146 11.59 16.74 0.31
N GLY A 147 12.24 15.58 0.42
CA GLY A 147 13.53 15.38 1.07
C GLY A 147 14.69 15.31 0.10
N SER A 148 15.88 15.11 0.66
CA SER A 148 17.10 14.86 -0.09
C SER A 148 17.24 13.37 -0.37
N ALA A 149 17.43 12.97 -1.62
CA ALA A 149 17.66 11.58 -2.00
C ALA A 149 18.97 11.05 -1.40
N VAL A 150 18.91 9.90 -0.74
CA VAL A 150 20.06 9.23 -0.11
C VAL A 150 20.39 7.94 -0.85
N ASP A 151 19.38 7.13 -1.13
CA ASP A 151 19.44 5.85 -1.83
C ASP A 151 20.58 4.93 -1.34
N ALA A 152 20.69 4.75 -0.02
CA ALA A 152 21.69 3.93 0.65
C ALA A 152 21.05 2.71 1.34
N PRO A 153 21.80 1.60 1.54
CA PRO A 153 21.34 0.51 2.39
C PRO A 153 21.05 0.99 3.82
N VAL A 154 20.01 0.41 4.45
CA VAL A 154 19.71 0.70 5.86
C VAL A 154 20.83 0.17 6.75
N SER A 155 21.38 1.06 7.59
CA SER A 155 22.29 0.70 8.67
C SER A 155 22.09 1.65 9.85
N ALA A 156 22.36 1.14 11.06
CA ALA A 156 22.23 1.92 12.28
C ALA A 156 23.16 3.14 12.26
N GLU A 157 24.37 2.97 11.75
CA GLU A 157 25.37 4.03 11.62
C GLU A 157 24.90 5.17 10.71
N MET A 158 24.29 4.82 9.56
CA MET A 158 23.76 5.82 8.63
C MET A 158 22.59 6.59 9.26
N LEU A 159 21.65 5.90 9.90
CA LEU A 159 20.51 6.53 10.56
C LEU A 159 20.97 7.46 11.70
N VAL A 160 21.88 7.01 12.55
CA VAL A 160 22.45 7.83 13.63
C VAL A 160 23.18 9.05 13.05
N THR A 161 23.95 8.89 11.97
CA THR A 161 24.67 9.98 11.30
C THR A 161 23.68 11.03 10.75
N ILE A 162 22.61 10.60 10.11
CA ILE A 162 21.57 11.51 9.58
C ILE A 162 20.97 12.35 10.70
N PHE A 163 20.58 11.74 11.82
CA PHE A 163 19.92 12.43 12.93
C PHE A 163 20.87 13.08 13.94
N THR A 164 22.16 13.01 13.72
CA THR A 164 23.12 13.75 14.55
C THR A 164 22.86 15.26 14.44
N PRO A 165 22.74 16.01 15.55
CA PRO A 165 22.53 17.45 15.52
C PRO A 165 23.58 18.15 14.64
N TYR A 166 23.14 19.19 13.93
CA TYR A 166 23.93 19.94 12.93
C TYR A 166 24.19 19.22 11.60
N SER A 167 23.77 17.95 11.43
CA SER A 167 23.69 17.34 10.11
C SER A 167 22.67 18.10 9.24
N PRO A 168 22.97 18.42 7.99
CA PRO A 168 21.99 19.08 7.10
C PRO A 168 20.69 18.29 6.89
N LEU A 169 20.70 17.00 7.20
CA LEU A 169 19.59 16.07 6.95
C LEU A 169 18.79 15.70 8.22
N HIS A 170 19.16 16.24 9.40
CA HIS A 170 18.55 15.84 10.66
C HIS A 170 17.13 16.41 10.89
N ASP A 171 16.79 17.51 10.20
CA ASP A 171 15.48 18.16 10.32
C ASP A 171 14.53 17.61 9.26
N GLY A 172 13.61 16.76 9.70
CA GLY A 172 12.65 16.03 8.87
C GLY A 172 12.70 14.53 9.07
N ALA A 173 12.01 13.81 8.21
CA ALA A 173 11.89 12.36 8.29
C ALA A 173 12.91 11.64 7.39
N VAL A 174 13.31 10.47 7.84
CA VAL A 174 13.96 9.45 7.00
C VAL A 174 12.89 8.49 6.52
N LEU A 175 12.83 8.28 5.20
CA LEU A 175 11.93 7.32 4.59
C LEU A 175 12.70 6.07 4.14
N ILE A 176 12.23 4.90 4.60
CA ILE A 176 12.81 3.60 4.29
C ILE A 176 11.80 2.81 3.47
N ALA A 177 12.24 2.32 2.31
CA ALA A 177 11.47 1.42 1.46
C ALA A 177 12.27 0.14 1.20
N GLY A 178 11.75 -0.99 1.67
CA GLY A 178 12.47 -2.27 1.65
C GLY A 178 13.72 -2.23 2.52
N ASP A 179 14.89 -2.44 1.91
CA ASP A 179 16.19 -2.44 2.56
C ASP A 179 17.01 -1.13 2.40
N ARG A 180 16.36 -0.08 1.85
CA ARG A 180 17.06 1.17 1.49
C ARG A 180 16.45 2.40 2.14
N ILE A 181 17.32 3.29 2.59
CA ILE A 181 16.99 4.68 2.91
C ILE A 181 16.78 5.41 1.58
N ARG A 182 15.54 5.81 1.28
CA ARG A 182 15.18 6.52 0.05
C ARG A 182 15.58 7.98 0.10
N CYS A 183 15.21 8.64 1.19
CA CYS A 183 15.52 10.05 1.40
C CYS A 183 15.66 10.37 2.89
N ALA A 184 16.21 11.54 3.17
CA ALA A 184 16.29 12.13 4.51
C ALA A 184 15.86 13.60 4.45
N GLY A 185 15.44 14.16 5.58
CA GLY A 185 14.90 15.52 5.65
C GLY A 185 13.54 15.68 4.96
N ALA A 186 12.76 14.61 4.84
CA ALA A 186 11.44 14.67 4.22
C ALA A 186 10.43 15.38 5.12
N ILE A 187 9.54 16.17 4.51
CA ILE A 187 8.45 16.87 5.17
C ILE A 187 7.24 15.95 5.20
N LEU A 188 6.70 15.72 6.41
CA LEU A 188 5.51 14.90 6.62
C LEU A 188 4.30 15.77 6.95
N PRO A 189 3.08 15.31 6.63
CA PRO A 189 1.86 16.00 7.02
C PRO A 189 1.71 15.99 8.55
N LEU A 190 1.17 17.08 9.10
CA LEU A 190 0.81 17.14 10.51
C LEU A 190 -0.62 16.69 10.70
N THR A 191 -0.89 15.86 11.73
CA THR A 191 -2.26 15.50 12.06
C THR A 191 -3.14 16.73 12.26
N GLN A 192 -4.34 16.69 11.69
CA GLN A 192 -5.38 17.70 11.88
C GLN A 192 -6.36 17.29 12.99
N SER A 193 -6.28 16.07 13.47
CA SER A 193 -7.10 15.55 14.56
C SER A 193 -6.78 16.31 15.86
N PRO A 194 -7.79 16.66 16.68
CA PRO A 194 -7.56 17.30 17.96
C PRO A 194 -6.77 16.37 18.87
N VAL A 195 -5.49 16.68 19.04
CA VAL A 195 -4.60 15.93 19.92
C VAL A 195 -4.92 16.32 21.36
N LYS A 196 -5.45 15.38 22.14
CA LYS A 196 -5.80 15.60 23.56
C LYS A 196 -4.57 15.92 24.42
N ASP A 197 -3.42 15.39 24.03
CA ASP A 197 -2.16 15.56 24.75
C ASP A 197 -1.32 16.70 24.17
N ARG A 198 -1.24 17.81 24.92
CA ARG A 198 -0.45 18.99 24.56
C ARG A 198 1.07 18.77 24.66
N SER A 199 1.51 17.64 25.23
CA SER A 199 2.93 17.29 25.33
C SER A 199 3.53 16.72 24.05
N LEU A 200 2.70 16.48 23.00
CA LEU A 200 3.19 15.94 21.74
C LEU A 200 3.88 17.02 20.91
N GLY A 201 5.19 16.87 20.71
CA GLY A 201 5.99 17.72 19.83
C GLY A 201 5.65 17.54 18.35
N THR A 202 6.27 18.38 17.52
CA THR A 202 6.03 18.41 16.07
C THR A 202 6.30 17.06 15.40
N ARG A 203 7.36 16.32 15.82
CA ARG A 203 7.69 14.99 15.29
C ARG A 203 6.60 13.95 15.54
N HIS A 204 5.99 13.95 16.72
CA HIS A 204 4.87 13.06 17.04
C HIS A 204 3.63 13.39 16.20
N ARG A 205 3.34 14.68 16.01
CA ARG A 205 2.21 15.13 15.19
C ARG A 205 2.41 14.81 13.71
N ALA A 206 3.64 14.87 13.23
CA ALA A 206 4.00 14.48 11.87
C ALA A 206 3.88 12.94 11.67
N ALA A 207 4.31 12.17 12.67
CA ALA A 207 4.15 10.72 12.63
C ALA A 207 2.68 10.29 12.60
N LEU A 208 1.83 10.92 13.43
CA LEU A 208 0.39 10.70 13.40
C LEU A 208 -0.19 11.08 12.03
N GLY A 209 0.13 12.26 11.49
CA GLY A 209 -0.39 12.72 10.22
C GLY A 209 -0.07 11.76 9.08
N LEU A 210 1.17 11.30 8.97
CA LEU A 210 1.53 10.31 7.94
C LEU A 210 0.80 8.97 8.15
N SER A 211 0.65 8.51 9.39
CA SER A 211 -0.05 7.27 9.71
C SER A 211 -1.57 7.32 9.55
N GLU A 212 -2.16 8.52 9.50
CA GLU A 212 -3.57 8.75 9.17
C GLU A 212 -3.81 8.63 7.65
N GLU A 213 -2.84 9.04 6.83
CA GLU A 213 -2.94 9.08 5.37
C GLU A 213 -2.43 7.79 4.70
N THR A 214 -1.57 7.03 5.38
CA THR A 214 -0.89 5.85 4.82
C THR A 214 -0.88 4.68 5.81
N ASP A 215 -0.50 3.48 5.34
CA ASP A 215 -0.25 2.31 6.18
C ASP A 215 1.20 2.21 6.67
N ALA A 216 1.96 3.32 6.61
CA ALA A 216 3.34 3.37 7.07
C ALA A 216 3.44 3.19 8.59
N ILE A 217 4.52 2.56 9.03
CA ILE A 217 4.92 2.51 10.43
C ILE A 217 5.91 3.66 10.66
N VAL A 218 5.59 4.58 11.56
CA VAL A 218 6.41 5.75 11.82
C VAL A 218 6.95 5.72 13.24
N ILE A 219 8.27 5.63 13.37
CA ILE A 219 9.00 5.58 14.63
C ILE A 219 9.46 6.99 14.96
N VAL A 220 9.22 7.43 16.19
CA VAL A 220 9.66 8.74 16.70
C VAL A 220 10.53 8.55 17.92
N VAL A 221 11.67 9.22 17.94
CA VAL A 221 12.52 9.37 19.13
C VAL A 221 12.40 10.80 19.62
N SER A 222 11.99 10.96 20.89
CA SER A 222 11.87 12.26 21.52
C SER A 222 13.23 12.76 22.02
N GLU A 223 13.63 13.96 21.63
CA GLU A 223 14.86 14.62 22.14
C GLU A 223 14.70 15.09 23.58
N GLU A 224 13.48 15.34 24.06
CA GLU A 224 13.21 15.82 25.42
C GLU A 224 13.15 14.69 26.43
N SER A 225 12.35 13.63 26.12
CA SER A 225 12.10 12.54 27.04
C SER A 225 12.96 11.29 26.79
N SER A 226 13.65 11.22 25.64
CA SER A 226 14.36 10.01 25.15
C SER A 226 13.45 8.81 24.91
N GLN A 227 12.13 8.99 25.00
CA GLN A 227 11.15 7.94 24.76
C GLN A 227 10.98 7.67 23.27
N VAL A 228 10.73 6.41 22.97
CA VAL A 228 10.38 5.95 21.63
C VAL A 228 8.87 5.84 21.54
N ALA A 229 8.31 6.37 20.45
CA ALA A 229 6.90 6.22 20.13
C ALA A 229 6.76 5.67 18.70
N VAL A 230 5.65 4.97 18.45
CA VAL A 230 5.32 4.43 17.13
C VAL A 230 3.93 4.87 16.74
N ALA A 231 3.81 5.47 15.53
CA ALA A 231 2.53 5.80 14.94
C ALA A 231 2.20 4.80 13.83
N HIS A 232 0.97 4.27 13.85
CA HIS A 232 0.43 3.38 12.83
C HIS A 232 -1.09 3.45 12.81
N GLY A 233 -1.70 3.52 11.61
CA GLY A 233 -3.15 3.55 11.43
C GLY A 233 -3.85 4.69 12.20
N GLY A 234 -3.23 5.88 12.28
CA GLY A 234 -3.77 7.03 12.98
C GLY A 234 -3.69 6.95 14.51
N THR A 235 -2.98 5.97 15.07
CA THR A 235 -2.77 5.81 16.51
C THR A 235 -1.30 5.96 16.87
N LEU A 236 -1.02 6.48 18.10
CA LEU A 236 0.33 6.66 18.61
C LEU A 236 0.50 5.85 19.89
N GLU A 237 1.37 4.84 19.84
CA GLU A 237 1.84 4.09 21.00
C GLU A 237 3.10 4.76 21.54
N ARG A 238 3.12 5.12 22.83
CA ARG A 238 4.23 5.80 23.49
C ARG A 238 5.00 4.86 24.39
N ASP A 239 6.24 5.23 24.69
CA ASP A 239 7.13 4.47 25.59
C ASP A 239 7.30 3.00 25.14
N VAL A 240 7.54 2.84 23.83
CA VAL A 240 7.65 1.55 23.19
C VAL A 240 9.03 0.95 23.50
N SER A 241 9.05 -0.23 24.15
CA SER A 241 10.30 -0.97 24.38
C SER A 241 10.87 -1.54 23.07
N SER A 242 12.18 -1.84 23.07
CA SER A 242 12.85 -2.42 21.89
C SER A 242 12.21 -3.74 21.42
N ASP A 243 11.77 -4.60 22.37
CA ASP A 243 11.08 -5.84 22.02
C ASP A 243 9.71 -5.58 21.39
N ARG A 244 8.98 -4.60 21.92
CA ARG A 244 7.69 -4.18 21.35
C ARG A 244 7.88 -3.55 19.97
N LEU A 245 8.90 -2.68 19.81
CA LEU A 245 9.26 -2.10 18.53
C LEU A 245 9.60 -3.18 17.49
N ARG A 246 10.39 -4.19 17.89
CA ARG A 246 10.71 -5.35 17.05
C ARG A 246 9.45 -6.07 16.59
N ALA A 247 8.53 -6.33 17.51
CA ALA A 247 7.27 -7.01 17.20
C ALA A 247 6.41 -6.22 16.21
N ILE A 248 6.30 -4.90 16.38
CA ILE A 248 5.54 -4.02 15.47
C ILE A 248 6.18 -4.01 14.08
N VAL A 249 7.49 -3.71 14.00
CA VAL A 249 8.20 -3.54 12.71
C VAL A 249 8.32 -4.86 11.94
N SER A 250 8.47 -6.00 12.63
CA SER A 250 8.51 -7.32 11.98
C SER A 250 7.16 -7.84 11.50
N GLY A 251 6.06 -7.09 11.75
CA GLY A 251 4.72 -7.50 11.36
C GLY A 251 4.17 -8.71 12.15
N VAL A 252 4.80 -9.06 13.28
CA VAL A 252 4.35 -10.16 14.16
C VAL A 252 3.11 -9.74 14.95
N VAL A 253 2.87 -8.44 15.08
CA VAL A 253 1.64 -7.90 15.72
C VAL A 253 0.59 -7.75 14.62
N THR A 254 -0.29 -8.73 14.53
CA THR A 254 -1.47 -8.69 13.65
C THR A 254 -2.40 -7.57 14.11
N GLU A 255 -3.05 -6.86 13.18
CA GLU A 255 -4.02 -5.77 13.46
C GLU A 255 -5.08 -6.18 14.51
N GLU A 256 -5.45 -7.47 14.57
CA GLU A 256 -6.36 -8.03 15.59
C GLU A 256 -5.86 -7.91 17.03
N ARG A 257 -4.55 -8.01 17.25
CA ARG A 257 -3.99 -7.88 18.61
C ARG A 257 -3.93 -6.44 19.08
N LEU A 258 -3.62 -5.51 18.18
CA LEU A 258 -3.64 -4.07 18.47
C LEU A 258 -5.06 -3.60 18.81
N ALA A 259 -6.06 -4.08 18.07
CA ALA A 259 -7.47 -3.78 18.35
C ALA A 259 -7.95 -4.41 19.67
N ALA A 260 -7.52 -5.63 20.01
CA ALA A 260 -7.89 -6.31 21.25
C ALA A 260 -7.24 -5.67 22.48
N GLU A 261 -5.96 -5.27 22.39
CA GLU A 261 -5.25 -4.59 23.49
C GLU A 261 -5.76 -3.16 23.71
N ALA A 262 -6.11 -2.42 22.63
CA ALA A 262 -6.75 -1.11 22.75
C ALA A 262 -8.12 -1.19 23.45
N THR A 263 -8.88 -2.25 23.17
CA THR A 263 -10.19 -2.49 23.80
C THR A 263 -10.06 -2.83 25.30
N VAL A 264 -9.04 -3.58 25.69
CA VAL A 264 -8.79 -3.93 27.10
C VAL A 264 -8.31 -2.72 27.89
N LEU A 265 -7.49 -1.84 27.32
CA LEU A 265 -7.03 -0.62 27.98
C LEU A 265 -8.16 0.39 28.15
N SER A 266 -9.06 0.55 27.16
CA SER A 266 -10.23 1.43 27.29
C SER A 266 -11.26 0.91 28.32
N ALA A 267 -11.43 -0.40 28.42
CA ALA A 267 -12.33 -1.00 29.42
C ALA A 267 -11.79 -0.86 30.86
N GLY A 268 -10.47 -0.90 31.04
CA GLY A 268 -9.83 -0.71 32.35
C GLY A 268 -9.89 0.73 32.87
N GLU A 269 -9.92 1.73 31.99
CA GLU A 269 -10.07 3.14 32.37
C GLU A 269 -11.51 3.48 32.78
N ASP A 270 -12.52 2.88 32.14
CA ASP A 270 -13.93 3.08 32.48
C ASP A 270 -14.30 2.46 33.85
N GLU A 271 -13.71 1.33 34.23
CA GLU A 271 -13.89 0.74 35.58
C GLU A 271 -13.22 1.57 36.69
N ALA A 272 -12.06 2.18 36.42
CA ALA A 272 -11.38 3.03 37.39
C ALA A 272 -12.10 4.36 37.64
N PHE A 273 -12.89 4.84 36.68
CA PHE A 273 -13.67 6.08 36.81
C PHE A 273 -15.04 5.88 37.50
N SER A 274 -15.59 4.65 37.43
CA SER A 274 -16.88 4.29 38.09
C SER A 274 -16.75 3.95 39.59
N SER A 275 -15.53 3.84 40.10
CA SER A 275 -15.26 3.47 41.48
C SER A 275 -14.83 4.64 42.40
N ARG A 276 -15.01 5.86 41.96
CA ARG A 276 -14.80 7.10 42.73
C ARG A 276 -16.13 7.93 42.81
#